data_f0c1f8b445b796f185013c6eb300b843
#
_entry.id   f0c1f8b445b796f185013c6eb300b843
#
_cell.length_a   1.000
_cell.length_b   1.000
_cell.length_c   1.000
_cell.angle_alpha   90.00
_cell.angle_beta   90.00
_cell.angle_gamma   90.00
#
_symmetry.space_group_name_H-M   'P 1'
#
loop_
_entity.id
_entity.type
_entity.pdbx_description
1 polymer ?
#
loop_
_entity_poly.entity_id
_entity_poly.type
_entity_poly.pdbx_seq_one_letter_code
_entity_poly.pdbx_strand_id
1 'polypeptide(L)'
;MFKNIVSSLFALVAAPGKAWQSISSKEESQATFLNGYLYPIMGITALSVFVNLLNDQFTLEKALKLMTIDFVKFFVGFYIASFLIDELLQKFFDREKNPKQVQLFVGYTLSVYMLITIFLNLFMGMFSFLRFAPLYIIYVIWEGSKYYMDINENKRLIFVVLSSLILIF
;
A
#
# COMPACT_ATOMS: atom_id res chain seq x y z
N MET A 1 7.40 -11.93 -13.35
CA MET A 1 7.35 -11.26 -12.04
C MET A 1 6.93 -9.79 -12.18
N PHE A 2 7.72 -8.88 -12.76
CA PHE A 2 7.37 -7.46 -12.90
C PHE A 2 6.04 -7.17 -13.62
N LYS A 3 5.72 -7.91 -14.68
CA LYS A 3 4.44 -7.76 -15.39
C LYS A 3 3.23 -7.94 -14.47
N ASN A 4 3.30 -8.87 -13.52
CA ASN A 4 2.20 -9.12 -12.57
C ASN A 4 2.11 -8.00 -11.52
N ILE A 5 3.25 -7.46 -11.06
CA ILE A 5 3.28 -6.32 -10.12
C ILE A 5 2.61 -5.10 -10.77
N VAL A 6 3.08 -4.74 -11.96
CA VAL A 6 2.56 -3.58 -12.70
C VAL A 6 1.07 -3.76 -13.00
N SER A 7 0.65 -4.92 -13.49
CA SER A 7 -0.75 -5.21 -13.79
C SER A 7 -1.66 -5.10 -12.56
N SER A 8 -1.23 -5.65 -11.41
CA SER A 8 -2.02 -5.58 -10.16
C SER A 8 -2.11 -4.15 -9.64
N LEU A 9 -1.02 -3.36 -9.70
CA LEU A 9 -1.00 -1.96 -9.32
C LEU A 9 -1.94 -1.12 -10.18
N PHE A 10 -1.84 -1.27 -11.51
CA PHE A 10 -2.74 -0.55 -12.42
C PHE A 10 -4.20 -0.92 -12.21
N ALA A 11 -4.50 -2.18 -11.95
CA ALA A 11 -5.86 -2.62 -11.64
C ALA A 11 -6.39 -1.97 -10.36
N LEU A 12 -5.57 -1.92 -9.28
CA LEU A 12 -5.92 -1.27 -8.01
C LEU A 12 -6.15 0.24 -8.15
N VAL A 13 -5.44 0.89 -9.07
CA VAL A 13 -5.64 2.33 -9.33
C VAL A 13 -6.78 2.58 -10.29
N ALA A 14 -6.93 1.79 -11.37
CA ALA A 14 -7.93 2.06 -12.39
C ALA A 14 -9.34 1.57 -12.02
N ALA A 15 -9.43 0.43 -11.31
CA ALA A 15 -10.70 -0.20 -10.96
C ALA A 15 -10.57 -1.02 -9.66
N PRO A 16 -10.45 -0.37 -8.48
CA PRO A 16 -10.16 -1.04 -7.20
C PRO A 16 -11.13 -2.18 -6.88
N GLY A 17 -12.43 -2.00 -7.11
CA GLY A 17 -13.43 -3.02 -6.85
C GLY A 17 -13.19 -4.31 -7.65
N LYS A 18 -12.89 -4.21 -8.95
CA LYS A 18 -12.55 -5.38 -9.79
C LYS A 18 -11.21 -5.99 -9.39
N ALA A 19 -10.24 -5.16 -9.03
CA ALA A 19 -8.94 -5.62 -8.57
C ALA A 19 -9.07 -6.45 -7.29
N TRP A 20 -9.81 -5.96 -6.31
CA TRP A 20 -10.06 -6.68 -5.06
C TRP A 20 -10.84 -7.99 -5.26
N GLN A 21 -11.82 -8.02 -6.15
CA GLN A 21 -12.51 -9.27 -6.53
C GLN A 21 -11.53 -10.28 -7.13
N SER A 22 -10.65 -9.83 -8.03
CA SER A 22 -9.62 -10.69 -8.62
C SER A 22 -8.58 -11.17 -7.59
N ILE A 23 -8.20 -10.34 -6.63
CA ILE A 23 -7.28 -10.71 -5.53
C ILE A 23 -7.96 -11.72 -4.60
N SER A 24 -9.23 -11.50 -4.27
CA SER A 24 -10.02 -12.40 -3.43
C SER A 24 -10.18 -13.80 -4.05
N SER A 25 -10.28 -13.89 -5.38
CA SER A 25 -10.42 -15.17 -6.08
C SER A 25 -9.10 -15.94 -6.23
N LYS A 26 -7.94 -15.32 -5.93
CA LYS A 26 -6.64 -15.98 -6.00
C LYS A 26 -6.27 -16.56 -4.65
N GLU A 27 -5.96 -17.85 -4.63
CA GLU A 27 -5.37 -18.50 -3.45
C GLU A 27 -3.85 -18.20 -3.37
N GLU A 28 -3.51 -16.92 -3.26
CA GLU A 28 -2.12 -16.54 -3.15
C GLU A 28 -1.57 -16.84 -1.75
N SER A 29 -0.41 -17.49 -1.67
CA SER A 29 0.24 -17.71 -0.39
C SER A 29 0.87 -16.40 0.11
N GLN A 30 0.91 -16.21 1.44
CA GLN A 30 1.56 -15.06 2.05
C GLN A 30 3.02 -14.90 1.61
N ALA A 31 3.79 -15.99 1.56
CA ALA A 31 5.19 -15.96 1.14
C ALA A 31 5.35 -15.55 -0.33
N THR A 32 4.47 -16.05 -1.22
CA THR A 32 4.47 -15.67 -2.64
C THR A 32 4.16 -14.18 -2.80
N PHE A 33 3.18 -13.68 -2.07
CA PHE A 33 2.82 -12.26 -2.06
C PHE A 33 3.97 -11.38 -1.55
N LEU A 34 4.54 -11.69 -0.39
CA LEU A 34 5.62 -10.89 0.20
C LEU A 34 6.85 -10.86 -0.71
N ASN A 35 7.34 -12.01 -1.13
CA ASN A 35 8.58 -12.11 -1.91
C ASN A 35 8.39 -11.76 -3.39
N GLY A 36 7.23 -12.07 -3.95
CA GLY A 36 6.93 -11.89 -5.37
C GLY A 36 6.32 -10.55 -5.74
N TYR A 37 5.72 -9.85 -4.78
CA TYR A 37 5.02 -8.59 -5.03
C TYR A 37 5.48 -7.47 -4.10
N LEU A 38 5.32 -7.62 -2.76
CA LEU A 38 5.45 -6.51 -1.83
C LEU A 38 6.89 -6.04 -1.65
N TYR A 39 7.83 -6.94 -1.34
CA TYR A 39 9.23 -6.56 -1.14
C TYR A 39 9.89 -5.99 -2.39
N PRO A 40 9.67 -6.54 -3.60
CA PRO A 40 10.16 -5.91 -4.83
C PRO A 40 9.65 -4.48 -5.04
N ILE A 41 8.35 -4.20 -4.79
CA ILE A 41 7.85 -2.84 -4.96
C ILE A 41 8.38 -1.89 -3.88
N MET A 42 8.57 -2.33 -2.64
CA MET A 42 9.24 -1.55 -1.59
C MET A 42 10.65 -1.15 -2.04
N GLY A 43 11.41 -2.11 -2.58
CA GLY A 43 12.76 -1.85 -3.10
C GLY A 43 12.76 -0.83 -4.25
N ILE A 44 11.85 -0.98 -5.22
CA ILE A 44 11.71 -0.04 -6.34
C ILE A 44 11.34 1.35 -5.83
N THR A 45 10.43 1.44 -4.86
CA THR A 45 10.01 2.70 -4.26
C THR A 45 11.18 3.41 -3.59
N ALA A 46 11.93 2.70 -2.77
CA ALA A 46 13.12 3.25 -2.11
C ALA A 46 14.18 3.70 -3.13
N LEU A 47 14.43 2.90 -4.16
CA LEU A 47 15.40 3.24 -5.21
C LEU A 47 14.94 4.40 -6.10
N SER A 48 13.64 4.67 -6.20
CA SER A 48 13.12 5.77 -7.04
C SER A 48 13.64 7.15 -6.62
N VAL A 49 14.06 7.31 -5.37
CA VAL A 49 14.68 8.54 -4.83
C VAL A 49 15.93 8.94 -5.61
N PHE A 50 16.69 7.97 -6.16
CA PHE A 50 17.92 8.26 -6.91
C PHE A 50 17.71 9.04 -8.20
N VAL A 51 16.50 9.06 -8.74
CA VAL A 51 16.16 9.91 -9.90
C VAL A 51 16.39 11.39 -9.60
N ASN A 52 16.24 11.81 -8.32
CA ASN A 52 16.48 13.17 -7.90
C ASN A 52 17.96 13.60 -8.02
N LEU A 53 18.92 12.66 -8.21
CA LEU A 53 20.31 12.98 -8.51
C LEU A 53 20.50 13.68 -9.86
N LEU A 54 19.49 13.67 -10.73
CA LEU A 54 19.48 14.48 -11.95
C LEU A 54 19.36 15.99 -11.67
N ASN A 55 19.04 16.36 -10.44
CA ASN A 55 19.04 17.74 -9.98
C ASN A 55 20.39 18.04 -9.31
N ASP A 56 21.13 19.04 -9.82
CA ASP A 56 22.47 19.42 -9.34
C ASP A 56 22.55 19.77 -7.84
N GLN A 57 21.41 20.13 -7.22
CA GLN A 57 21.35 20.45 -5.78
C GLN A 57 21.09 19.22 -4.91
N PHE A 58 20.91 18.04 -5.49
CA PHE A 58 20.56 16.82 -4.76
C PHE A 58 21.80 15.92 -4.65
N THR A 59 22.25 15.68 -3.43
CA THR A 59 23.48 14.91 -3.18
C THR A 59 23.21 13.41 -3.00
N LEU A 60 24.25 12.60 -3.26
CA LEU A 60 24.20 11.15 -3.04
C LEU A 60 23.88 10.82 -1.56
N GLU A 61 24.46 11.57 -0.62
CA GLU A 61 24.17 11.40 0.81
C GLU A 61 22.67 11.58 1.11
N LYS A 62 22.06 12.63 0.54
CA LYS A 62 20.63 12.88 0.67
C LYS A 62 19.79 11.77 0.04
N ALA A 63 20.21 11.26 -1.12
CA ALA A 63 19.56 10.13 -1.78
C ALA A 63 19.57 8.88 -0.89
N LEU A 64 20.73 8.51 -0.36
CA LEU A 64 20.88 7.35 0.53
C LEU A 64 20.04 7.49 1.81
N LYS A 65 20.04 8.68 2.41
CA LYS A 65 19.23 8.97 3.60
C LYS A 65 17.73 8.80 3.32
N LEU A 66 17.23 9.40 2.25
CA LEU A 66 15.81 9.33 1.89
C LEU A 66 15.41 7.91 1.47
N MET A 67 16.25 7.21 0.70
CA MET A 67 16.04 5.80 0.35
C MET A 67 15.87 4.94 1.60
N THR A 68 16.75 5.13 2.60
CA THR A 68 16.67 4.37 3.86
C THR A 68 15.38 4.71 4.62
N ILE A 69 15.02 5.99 4.69
CA ILE A 69 13.80 6.44 5.36
C ILE A 69 12.56 5.82 4.68
N ASP A 70 12.47 5.88 3.35
CA ASP A 70 11.33 5.33 2.62
C ASP A 70 11.23 3.81 2.78
N PHE A 71 12.36 3.11 2.69
CA PHE A 71 12.38 1.66 2.90
C PHE A 71 11.91 1.29 4.31
N VAL A 72 12.48 1.91 5.34
CA VAL A 72 12.10 1.65 6.74
C VAL A 72 10.64 2.01 6.99
N LYS A 73 10.17 3.16 6.48
CA LYS A 73 8.78 3.60 6.59
C LYS A 73 7.81 2.55 6.04
N PHE A 74 8.03 2.07 4.82
CA PHE A 74 7.13 1.10 4.21
C PHE A 74 7.26 -0.28 4.82
N PHE A 75 8.49 -0.72 5.14
CA PHE A 75 8.72 -2.04 5.74
C PHE A 75 8.14 -2.13 7.15
N VAL A 76 8.52 -1.22 8.03
CA VAL A 76 8.03 -1.19 9.42
C VAL A 76 6.55 -0.83 9.45
N GLY A 77 6.13 0.16 8.66
CA GLY A 77 4.73 0.57 8.56
C GLY A 77 3.80 -0.56 8.12
N PHE A 78 4.23 -1.39 7.17
CA PHE A 78 3.47 -2.58 6.75
C PHE A 78 3.18 -3.55 7.91
N TYR A 79 4.20 -3.88 8.70
CA TYR A 79 4.02 -4.83 9.82
C TYR A 79 3.20 -4.23 10.96
N ILE A 80 3.45 -2.96 11.29
CA ILE A 80 2.67 -2.25 12.33
C ILE A 80 1.21 -2.11 11.89
N ALA A 81 0.95 -1.66 10.67
CA ALA A 81 -0.41 -1.50 10.16
C ALA A 81 -1.14 -2.85 10.07
N SER A 82 -0.45 -3.91 9.65
CA SER A 82 -1.02 -5.26 9.62
C SER A 82 -1.42 -5.73 11.02
N PHE A 83 -0.56 -5.53 12.01
CA PHE A 83 -0.86 -5.87 13.39
C PHE A 83 -2.05 -5.06 13.93
N LEU A 84 -2.06 -3.74 13.73
CA LEU A 84 -3.12 -2.87 14.22
C LEU A 84 -4.48 -3.18 13.58
N ILE A 85 -4.51 -3.48 12.27
CA ILE A 85 -5.75 -3.83 11.57
C ILE A 85 -6.26 -5.21 12.01
N ASP A 86 -5.37 -6.18 12.26
CA ASP A 86 -5.76 -7.49 12.78
C ASP A 86 -6.37 -7.37 14.19
N GLU A 87 -5.75 -6.58 15.08
CA GLU A 87 -6.31 -6.26 16.40
C GLU A 87 -7.64 -5.49 16.33
N LEU A 88 -7.75 -4.56 15.37
CA LEU A 88 -8.98 -3.82 15.11
C LEU A 88 -10.12 -4.78 14.74
N LEU A 89 -9.88 -5.71 13.83
CA LEU A 89 -10.86 -6.69 13.38
C LEU A 89 -11.32 -7.59 14.52
N GLN A 90 -10.39 -8.04 15.36
CA GLN A 90 -10.72 -8.88 16.50
C GLN A 90 -11.57 -8.12 17.55
N LYS A 91 -11.16 -6.90 17.92
CA LYS A 91 -11.78 -6.18 19.04
C LYS A 91 -13.09 -5.48 18.70
N PHE A 92 -13.23 -4.98 17.46
CA PHE A 92 -14.40 -4.15 17.08
C PHE A 92 -15.34 -4.85 16.08
N PHE A 93 -14.87 -5.91 15.43
CA PHE A 93 -15.65 -6.57 14.38
C PHE A 93 -15.94 -8.03 14.69
N ASP A 94 -15.55 -8.52 15.88
CA ASP A 94 -15.77 -9.91 16.35
C ASP A 94 -15.26 -10.96 15.34
N ARG A 95 -14.09 -10.70 14.73
CA ARG A 95 -13.48 -11.59 13.76
C ARG A 95 -12.31 -12.34 14.36
N GLU A 96 -12.14 -13.59 13.94
CA GLU A 96 -10.93 -14.34 14.24
C GLU A 96 -9.72 -13.73 13.54
N LYS A 97 -8.56 -13.80 14.19
CA LYS A 97 -7.30 -13.33 13.61
C LYS A 97 -6.98 -14.07 12.33
N ASN A 98 -6.72 -13.33 11.27
CA ASN A 98 -6.26 -13.84 10.00
C ASN A 98 -5.11 -12.99 9.46
N PRO A 99 -3.88 -13.17 10.00
CA PRO A 99 -2.72 -12.36 9.62
C PRO A 99 -2.42 -12.43 8.12
N LYS A 100 -2.67 -13.57 7.47
CA LYS A 100 -2.48 -13.71 6.02
C LYS A 100 -3.39 -12.74 5.25
N GLN A 101 -4.68 -12.78 5.53
CA GLN A 101 -5.67 -11.93 4.85
C GLN A 101 -5.37 -10.44 5.10
N VAL A 102 -5.08 -10.08 6.34
CA VAL A 102 -4.78 -8.71 6.72
C VAL A 102 -3.50 -8.22 6.05
N GLN A 103 -2.43 -9.01 6.01
CA GLN A 103 -1.19 -8.63 5.36
C GLN A 103 -1.34 -8.45 3.85
N LEU A 104 -2.12 -9.29 3.17
CA LEU A 104 -2.41 -9.08 1.75
C LEU A 104 -3.21 -7.78 1.55
N PHE A 105 -4.24 -7.53 2.37
CA PHE A 105 -5.03 -6.30 2.32
C PHE A 105 -4.17 -5.04 2.52
N VAL A 106 -3.38 -5.01 3.59
CA VAL A 106 -2.48 -3.90 3.91
C VAL A 106 -1.43 -3.71 2.82
N GLY A 107 -0.80 -4.78 2.38
CA GLY A 107 0.28 -4.72 1.40
C GLY A 107 -0.19 -4.23 0.02
N TYR A 108 -1.33 -4.72 -0.46
CA TYR A 108 -1.93 -4.23 -1.71
C TYR A 108 -2.36 -2.76 -1.59
N THR A 109 -2.92 -2.36 -0.46
CA THR A 109 -3.30 -0.96 -0.20
C THR A 109 -2.07 -0.05 -0.16
N LEU A 110 -1.02 -0.42 0.60
CA LEU A 110 0.23 0.33 0.66
C LEU A 110 0.96 0.38 -0.67
N SER A 111 0.80 -0.62 -1.53
CA SER A 111 1.43 -0.61 -2.86
C SER A 111 0.92 0.54 -3.74
N VAL A 112 -0.32 0.99 -3.55
CA VAL A 112 -0.85 2.20 -4.21
C VAL A 112 -0.13 3.45 -3.67
N TYR A 113 0.14 3.52 -2.36
CA TYR A 113 0.93 4.62 -1.79
C TYR A 113 2.37 4.61 -2.32
N MET A 114 2.99 3.44 -2.41
CA MET A 114 4.33 3.27 -2.99
C MET A 114 4.37 3.76 -4.43
N LEU A 115 3.36 3.44 -5.24
CA LEU A 115 3.25 3.93 -6.61
C LEU A 115 3.20 5.46 -6.67
N ILE A 116 2.38 6.08 -5.81
CA ILE A 116 2.31 7.54 -5.71
C ILE A 116 3.68 8.12 -5.34
N THR A 117 4.39 7.50 -4.39
CA THR A 117 5.73 7.92 -3.97
C THR A 117 6.74 7.82 -5.13
N ILE A 118 6.69 6.73 -5.92
CA ILE A 118 7.51 6.58 -7.11
C ILE A 118 7.24 7.73 -8.09
N PHE A 119 5.97 8.04 -8.38
CA PHE A 119 5.62 9.15 -9.26
C PHE A 119 6.13 10.51 -8.75
N LEU A 120 5.98 10.78 -7.46
CA LEU A 120 6.48 12.01 -6.85
C LEU A 120 8.00 12.13 -6.98
N ASN A 121 8.74 11.03 -6.82
CA ASN A 121 10.18 11.01 -7.01
C ASN A 121 10.58 11.17 -8.48
N LEU A 122 9.93 10.48 -9.41
CA LEU A 122 10.22 10.53 -10.85
C LEU A 122 10.00 11.94 -11.43
N PHE A 123 8.97 12.63 -10.98
CA PHE A 123 8.62 13.96 -11.47
C PHE A 123 9.16 15.09 -10.58
N MET A 124 10.10 14.79 -9.66
CA MET A 124 10.78 15.77 -8.80
C MET A 124 9.84 16.77 -8.11
N GLY A 125 8.63 16.33 -7.78
CA GLY A 125 7.62 17.19 -7.16
C GLY A 125 6.97 18.23 -8.07
N MET A 126 7.14 18.16 -9.40
CA MET A 126 6.51 19.09 -10.36
C MET A 126 4.99 19.12 -10.22
N PHE A 127 4.38 18.01 -9.84
CA PHE A 127 2.94 17.88 -9.64
C PHE A 127 2.57 17.94 -8.16
N SER A 128 2.60 19.15 -7.57
CA SER A 128 2.31 19.34 -6.14
C SER A 128 0.93 18.83 -5.70
N PHE A 129 -0.06 18.78 -6.63
CA PHE A 129 -1.37 18.21 -6.35
C PHE A 129 -1.33 16.69 -6.07
N LEU A 130 -0.33 15.95 -6.55
CA LEU A 130 -0.16 14.53 -6.21
C LEU A 130 0.11 14.28 -4.72
N ARG A 131 0.43 15.31 -3.94
CA ARG A 131 0.51 15.21 -2.47
C ARG A 131 -0.82 14.86 -1.82
N PHE A 132 -1.94 15.13 -2.50
CA PHE A 132 -3.28 14.72 -2.07
C PHE A 132 -3.69 13.34 -2.57
N ALA A 133 -2.91 12.76 -3.49
CA ALA A 133 -3.20 11.43 -4.02
C ALA A 133 -3.28 10.30 -2.96
N PRO A 134 -2.57 10.36 -1.80
CA PRO A 134 -2.80 9.40 -0.72
C PRO A 134 -4.25 9.33 -0.23
N LEU A 135 -5.04 10.39 -0.38
CA LEU A 135 -6.47 10.34 -0.06
C LEU A 135 -7.25 9.34 -0.94
N TYR A 136 -6.74 9.02 -2.13
CA TYR A 136 -7.29 7.97 -2.98
C TYR A 136 -7.23 6.59 -2.33
N ILE A 137 -6.31 6.37 -1.42
CA ILE A 137 -6.18 5.13 -0.65
C ILE A 137 -7.46 4.83 0.14
N ILE A 138 -8.17 5.86 0.61
CA ILE A 138 -9.46 5.71 1.31
C ILE A 138 -10.47 4.97 0.42
N TYR A 139 -10.51 5.31 -0.88
CA TYR A 139 -11.36 4.63 -1.83
C TYR A 139 -10.89 3.18 -2.09
N VAL A 140 -9.60 2.95 -2.18
CA VAL A 140 -9.03 1.59 -2.30
C VAL A 140 -9.40 0.73 -1.09
N ILE A 141 -9.32 1.29 0.13
CA ILE A 141 -9.72 0.64 1.39
C ILE A 141 -11.23 0.37 1.39
N TRP A 142 -12.04 1.31 0.93
CA TRP A 142 -13.50 1.15 0.83
C TRP A 142 -13.87 -0.06 -0.03
N GLU A 143 -13.32 -0.15 -1.22
CA GLU A 143 -13.55 -1.28 -2.12
C GLU A 143 -12.99 -2.59 -1.56
N GLY A 144 -11.79 -2.56 -0.95
CA GLY A 144 -11.18 -3.72 -0.32
C GLY A 144 -11.95 -4.21 0.90
N SER A 145 -12.54 -3.32 1.67
CA SER A 145 -13.38 -3.67 2.82
C SER A 145 -14.62 -4.46 2.39
N LYS A 146 -15.15 -4.16 1.20
CA LYS A 146 -16.32 -4.82 0.64
C LYS A 146 -15.99 -6.17 -0.01
N TYR A 147 -15.00 -6.18 -0.91
CA TYR A 147 -14.77 -7.34 -1.81
C TYR A 147 -13.71 -8.31 -1.31
N TYR A 148 -12.84 -7.89 -0.41
CA TYR A 148 -11.75 -8.72 0.09
C TYR A 148 -11.88 -9.04 1.59
N MET A 149 -12.20 -8.01 2.39
CA MET A 149 -12.34 -8.18 3.84
C MET A 149 -13.74 -8.59 4.25
N ASP A 150 -14.74 -8.53 3.35
CA ASP A 150 -16.13 -8.88 3.60
C ASP A 150 -16.70 -8.24 4.90
N ILE A 151 -16.46 -6.92 5.04
CA ILE A 151 -16.95 -6.15 6.18
C ILE A 151 -18.43 -5.82 5.99
N ASN A 152 -19.24 -6.10 7.03
CA ASN A 152 -20.66 -5.80 7.03
C ASN A 152 -20.91 -4.31 6.72
N GLU A 153 -21.93 -4.02 5.90
CA GLU A 153 -22.22 -2.68 5.41
C GLU A 153 -22.40 -1.64 6.54
N ASN A 154 -23.06 -2.03 7.61
CA ASN A 154 -23.29 -1.16 8.76
C ASN A 154 -22.01 -0.76 9.52
N LYS A 155 -20.97 -1.60 9.48
CA LYS A 155 -19.68 -1.38 10.14
C LYS A 155 -18.58 -0.90 9.16
N ARG A 156 -18.86 -0.88 7.84
CA ARG A 156 -17.85 -0.58 6.80
C ARG A 156 -17.25 0.81 6.93
N LEU A 157 -18.09 1.82 7.17
CA LEU A 157 -17.60 3.19 7.33
C LEU A 157 -16.58 3.30 8.47
N ILE A 158 -16.88 2.69 9.62
CA ILE A 158 -15.99 2.69 10.78
C ILE A 158 -14.68 1.98 10.45
N PHE A 159 -14.75 0.82 9.79
CA PHE A 159 -13.56 0.09 9.37
C PHE A 159 -12.68 0.93 8.44
N VAL A 160 -13.28 1.58 7.43
CA VAL A 160 -12.56 2.40 6.44
C VAL A 160 -11.90 3.60 7.11
N VAL A 161 -12.60 4.30 8.00
CA VAL A 161 -12.04 5.46 8.73
C VAL A 161 -10.85 5.03 9.58
N LEU A 162 -11.00 3.99 10.40
CA LEU A 162 -9.93 3.52 11.28
C LEU A 162 -8.74 2.96 10.50
N SER A 163 -8.99 2.16 9.46
CA SER A 163 -7.93 1.62 8.61
C SER A 163 -7.21 2.73 7.82
N SER A 164 -7.92 3.76 7.38
CA SER A 164 -7.33 4.91 6.70
C SER A 164 -6.41 5.71 7.63
N LEU A 165 -6.81 5.90 8.89
CA LEU A 165 -5.96 6.54 9.89
C LEU A 165 -4.68 5.73 10.14
N ILE A 166 -4.76 4.40 10.18
CA ILE A 166 -3.59 3.53 10.38
C ILE A 166 -2.65 3.55 9.16
N LEU A 167 -3.19 3.63 7.94
CA LEU A 167 -2.41 3.44 6.71
C LEU A 167 -1.87 4.74 6.11
N ILE A 168 -2.49 5.89 6.39
CA ILE A 168 -2.12 7.18 5.80
C ILE A 168 -1.30 8.04 6.77
N PHE A 169 -1.58 7.92 8.08
CA PHE A 169 -0.95 8.73 9.14
C PHE A 169 -0.12 7.88 10.09
#